data_f7a0b3b2da259d1452b2f19ab906370a
#
_entry.id   f7a0b3b2da259d1452b2f19ab906370a
#
_cell.length_a   1.000
_cell.length_b   1.000
_cell.length_c   1.000
_cell.angle_alpha   90.00
_cell.angle_beta   90.00
_cell.angle_gamma   90.00
#
_symmetry.space_group_name_H-M   'P 1'
#
loop_
_entity.id
_entity.type
_entity.pdbx_description
1 polymer ?
#
loop_
_entity_poly.entity_id
_entity_poly.type
_entity_poly.pdbx_seq_one_letter_code
_entity_poly.pdbx_strand_id
1 'polypeptide(L)'
;SSKEKLLTYGEDSSSDAEILFLSIINHGKSKMYEDNPELKILQDIYRWFSRSLNISYPNSIITGYPYFSNSNLNEIAKLLNALGTGISDLRIVTVPQDVIKSRVPEDVYDKVLSDLERKKTKLPNKPITCMLRSYKEFYTFELNENNELIIKTIEFSHEKESIYFSLNEESDGTARILDLIEILLKISDNKTLIIDEIDRCLHPVITTRIIELFLKIAEERNTQLIITS
;
A
#
# COMPACT_ATOMS: atom_id res chain seq x y z
N SER A 1 21.10 35.32 10.99
CA SER A 1 21.32 34.12 11.83
C SER A 1 20.36 33.02 11.45
N SER A 2 20.64 31.77 11.84
CA SER A 2 19.73 30.62 11.62
C SER A 2 18.35 30.87 12.20
N LYS A 3 18.29 31.54 13.35
CA LYS A 3 17.04 31.91 14.03
C LYS A 3 16.18 32.88 13.20
N GLU A 4 16.77 33.87 12.58
CA GLU A 4 16.06 34.82 11.70
C GLU A 4 15.46 34.11 10.48
N LYS A 5 16.22 33.21 9.85
CA LYS A 5 15.71 32.42 8.72
C LYS A 5 14.52 31.54 9.12
N LEU A 6 14.58 30.91 10.29
CA LEU A 6 13.46 30.13 10.81
C LEU A 6 12.22 30.95 11.09
N LEU A 7 12.40 32.18 11.62
CA LEU A 7 11.29 33.09 11.86
C LEU A 7 10.62 33.50 10.54
N THR A 8 11.41 33.89 9.51
CA THR A 8 10.88 34.21 8.18
C THR A 8 10.08 33.02 7.58
N TYR A 9 10.60 31.80 7.65
CA TYR A 9 9.87 30.63 7.18
C TYR A 9 8.63 30.32 8.00
N GLY A 10 8.64 30.62 9.29
CA GLY A 10 7.46 30.50 10.17
C GLY A 10 6.38 31.52 9.80
N GLU A 11 6.76 32.76 9.51
CA GLU A 11 5.85 33.82 9.06
C GLU A 11 5.23 33.46 7.69
N ASP A 12 6.04 33.01 6.73
CA ASP A 12 5.59 32.60 5.41
C ASP A 12 4.57 31.44 5.49
N SER A 13 4.78 30.49 6.40
CA SER A 13 3.88 29.35 6.58
C SER A 13 2.62 29.66 7.40
N SER A 14 2.62 30.72 8.21
CA SER A 14 1.47 31.10 9.03
C SER A 14 0.34 31.74 8.22
N SER A 15 0.66 32.26 7.03
CA SER A 15 -0.31 32.89 6.12
C SER A 15 -1.05 31.88 5.23
N ASP A 16 -0.60 30.63 5.16
CA ASP A 16 -1.14 29.60 4.29
C ASP A 16 -1.43 28.31 5.09
N ALA A 17 -2.72 28.03 5.33
CA ALA A 17 -3.16 26.85 6.09
C ALA A 17 -2.84 25.51 5.38
N GLU A 18 -2.51 25.51 4.09
CA GLU A 18 -2.19 24.32 3.31
C GLU A 18 -0.69 23.99 3.34
N ILE A 19 0.17 24.93 3.76
CA ILE A 19 1.62 24.76 3.73
C ILE A 19 2.17 24.52 5.13
N LEU A 20 2.67 23.33 5.36
CA LEU A 20 3.30 22.96 6.63
C LEU A 20 4.75 23.52 6.70
N PHE A 21 5.08 24.21 7.79
CA PHE A 21 6.41 24.75 8.08
C PHE A 21 7.54 23.73 7.81
N LEU A 22 7.39 22.48 8.29
CA LEU A 22 8.38 21.43 8.07
C LEU A 22 8.58 21.09 6.59
N SER A 23 7.55 21.22 5.75
CA SER A 23 7.68 21.01 4.30
C SER A 23 8.49 22.13 3.65
N ILE A 24 8.24 23.39 4.04
CA ILE A 24 8.98 24.56 3.50
C ILE A 24 10.48 24.44 3.79
N ILE A 25 10.85 24.16 5.04
CA ILE A 25 12.26 24.14 5.45
C ILE A 25 13.01 22.90 4.93
N ASN A 26 12.29 21.85 4.50
CA ASN A 26 12.91 20.63 3.96
C ASN A 26 12.92 20.59 2.43
N HIS A 27 12.20 21.49 1.75
CA HIS A 27 12.19 21.50 0.28
C HIS A 27 13.41 22.23 -0.29
N GLY A 28 14.35 21.47 -0.89
CA GLY A 28 15.51 22.04 -1.62
C GLY A 28 16.56 22.76 -0.76
N LYS A 29 16.58 22.53 0.55
CA LYS A 29 17.40 23.30 1.50
C LYS A 29 18.44 22.44 2.24
N SER A 30 19.07 21.49 1.57
CA SER A 30 20.11 20.61 2.17
C SER A 30 21.27 21.41 2.81
N LYS A 31 21.74 22.48 2.17
CA LYS A 31 22.80 23.34 2.70
C LYS A 31 22.46 23.99 4.04
N MET A 32 21.17 24.26 4.31
CA MET A 32 20.78 24.84 5.60
C MET A 32 21.15 23.94 6.77
N TYR A 33 21.03 22.65 6.62
CA TYR A 33 21.36 21.66 7.65
C TYR A 33 22.86 21.35 7.75
N GLU A 34 23.60 21.51 6.65
CA GLU A 34 25.06 21.42 6.65
C GLU A 34 25.67 22.59 7.41
N ASP A 35 25.16 23.81 7.18
CA ASP A 35 25.61 25.03 7.83
C ASP A 35 25.14 25.17 9.28
N ASN A 36 24.07 24.47 9.67
CA ASN A 36 23.44 24.61 10.99
C ASN A 36 23.05 23.22 11.54
N PRO A 37 24.01 22.44 12.08
CA PRO A 37 23.76 21.07 12.55
C PRO A 37 22.69 20.95 13.63
N GLU A 38 22.48 22.00 14.43
CA GLU A 38 21.43 22.05 15.46
C GLU A 38 20.00 21.97 14.90
N LEU A 39 19.82 22.33 13.62
CA LEU A 39 18.53 22.28 12.93
C LEU A 39 18.22 20.90 12.36
N LYS A 40 19.17 19.96 12.41
CA LYS A 40 19.00 18.62 11.86
C LYS A 40 17.81 17.88 12.46
N ILE A 41 17.46 18.17 13.71
CA ILE A 41 16.28 17.62 14.37
C ILE A 41 14.97 17.88 13.57
N LEU A 42 14.85 19.06 12.92
CA LEU A 42 13.68 19.38 12.11
C LEU A 42 13.64 18.53 10.83
N GLN A 43 14.81 18.21 10.27
CA GLN A 43 14.90 17.28 9.15
C GLN A 43 14.52 15.85 9.56
N ASP A 44 14.96 15.40 10.72
CA ASP A 44 14.69 14.08 11.23
C ASP A 44 13.20 13.91 11.57
N ILE A 45 12.57 14.94 12.16
CA ILE A 45 11.11 14.98 12.39
C ILE A 45 10.36 14.90 11.06
N TYR A 46 10.74 15.71 10.07
CA TYR A 46 10.11 15.68 8.75
C TYR A 46 10.25 14.31 8.07
N ARG A 47 11.43 13.69 8.16
CA ARG A 47 11.68 12.35 7.62
C ARG A 47 10.83 11.30 8.32
N TRP A 48 10.65 11.43 9.63
CA TRP A 48 9.81 10.52 10.38
C TRP A 48 8.36 10.59 9.90
N PHE A 49 7.77 11.78 9.80
CA PHE A 49 6.42 11.96 9.28
C PHE A 49 6.27 11.50 7.82
N SER A 50 7.25 11.81 6.97
CA SER A 50 7.15 11.54 5.52
C SER A 50 7.53 10.13 5.11
N ARG A 51 8.31 9.41 5.92
CA ARG A 51 8.88 8.12 5.54
C ARG A 51 8.64 6.99 6.54
N SER A 52 8.54 7.30 7.83
CA SER A 52 8.43 6.28 8.88
C SER A 52 7.01 6.10 9.36
N LEU A 53 6.17 7.14 9.31
CA LEU A 53 4.77 7.09 9.70
C LEU A 53 3.91 6.62 8.52
N ASN A 54 3.12 5.56 8.76
CA ASN A 54 2.11 5.07 7.83
C ASN A 54 0.76 5.05 8.54
N ILE A 55 -0.24 5.70 7.95
CA ILE A 55 -1.59 5.77 8.51
C ILE A 55 -2.54 5.05 7.57
N SER A 56 -3.28 4.08 8.09
CA SER A 56 -4.36 3.37 7.40
C SER A 56 -5.69 3.74 8.04
N TYR A 57 -6.52 4.45 7.30
CA TYR A 57 -7.90 4.75 7.69
C TYR A 57 -8.82 3.58 7.36
N PRO A 58 -10.03 3.50 7.96
CA PRO A 58 -10.95 2.39 7.77
C PRO A 58 -11.33 2.11 6.31
N ASN A 59 -11.43 3.17 5.51
CA ASN A 59 -11.76 3.09 4.08
C ASN A 59 -10.52 3.22 3.17
N SER A 60 -9.31 3.26 3.73
CA SER A 60 -8.10 3.29 2.93
C SER A 60 -7.96 1.98 2.19
N ILE A 61 -7.89 2.06 0.88
CA ILE A 61 -7.43 0.95 0.06
C ILE A 61 -5.91 0.91 0.26
N ILE A 62 -5.46 -0.09 1.00
CA ILE A 62 -4.02 -0.31 1.15
C ILE A 62 -3.50 -0.76 -0.20
N THR A 63 -2.48 -0.12 -0.69
CA THR A 63 -1.93 -0.20 -2.05
C THR A 63 -1.96 -1.61 -2.61
N GLY A 64 -2.48 -1.76 -3.83
CA GLY A 64 -2.78 -3.03 -4.46
C GLY A 64 -1.71 -4.12 -4.31
N TYR A 65 -2.05 -5.23 -3.80
CA TYR A 65 -1.33 -6.48 -3.48
C TYR A 65 -0.02 -6.75 -4.28
N PRO A 66 1.05 -5.93 -4.18
CA PRO A 66 2.26 -6.10 -4.99
C PRO A 66 2.98 -7.41 -4.70
N TYR A 67 2.74 -8.00 -3.52
CA TYR A 67 3.31 -9.29 -3.17
C TYR A 67 2.72 -10.44 -3.98
N PHE A 68 1.53 -10.30 -4.57
CA PHE A 68 0.98 -11.31 -5.46
C PHE A 68 1.73 -11.42 -6.79
N SER A 69 2.43 -10.37 -7.18
CA SER A 69 3.27 -10.39 -8.40
C SER A 69 4.62 -11.06 -8.18
N ASN A 70 5.16 -11.01 -6.95
CA ASN A 70 6.54 -11.35 -6.64
C ASN A 70 6.70 -12.35 -5.49
N SER A 71 5.62 -12.78 -4.85
CA SER A 71 5.67 -13.61 -3.65
C SER A 71 5.20 -15.03 -3.93
N ASN A 72 5.59 -15.93 -3.05
CA ASN A 72 5.10 -17.30 -3.07
C ASN A 72 3.62 -17.34 -2.64
N LEU A 73 2.70 -17.50 -3.58
CA LEU A 73 1.27 -17.54 -3.34
C LEU A 73 0.88 -18.63 -2.32
N ASN A 74 1.61 -19.75 -2.28
CA ASN A 74 1.37 -20.81 -1.30
C ASN A 74 1.62 -20.36 0.15
N GLU A 75 2.61 -19.50 0.39
CA GLU A 75 2.86 -18.97 1.74
C GLU A 75 1.75 -18.00 2.16
N ILE A 76 1.27 -17.20 1.23
CA ILE A 76 0.13 -16.30 1.47
C ILE A 76 -1.14 -17.11 1.74
N ALA A 77 -1.41 -18.17 0.97
CA ALA A 77 -2.55 -19.06 1.21
C ALA A 77 -2.49 -19.68 2.60
N LYS A 78 -1.32 -20.18 3.01
CA LYS A 78 -1.12 -20.73 4.37
C LYS A 78 -1.40 -19.71 5.45
N LEU A 79 -0.95 -18.47 5.27
CA LEU A 79 -1.18 -17.38 6.22
C LEU A 79 -2.67 -17.02 6.31
N LEU A 80 -3.35 -16.88 5.17
CA LEU A 80 -4.79 -16.64 5.11
C LEU A 80 -5.58 -17.74 5.79
N ASN A 81 -5.24 -18.99 5.51
CA ASN A 81 -5.85 -20.15 6.14
C ASN A 81 -5.66 -20.16 7.66
N ALA A 82 -4.44 -19.87 8.12
CA ALA A 82 -4.11 -19.79 9.55
C ALA A 82 -4.89 -18.68 10.28
N LEU A 83 -5.27 -17.61 9.56
CA LEU A 83 -6.14 -16.56 10.08
C LEU A 83 -7.64 -16.94 10.06
N GLY A 84 -7.99 -18.10 9.53
CA GLY A 84 -9.36 -18.62 9.59
C GLY A 84 -10.26 -18.16 8.44
N THR A 85 -9.68 -17.72 7.31
CA THR A 85 -10.47 -17.36 6.11
C THR A 85 -11.01 -18.56 5.38
N GLY A 86 -10.47 -19.77 5.62
CA GLY A 86 -10.77 -20.97 4.82
C GLY A 86 -10.07 -21.00 3.45
N ILE A 87 -9.39 -19.94 3.05
CA ILE A 87 -8.65 -19.90 1.78
C ILE A 87 -7.48 -20.88 1.86
N SER A 88 -7.45 -21.83 0.94
CA SER A 88 -6.43 -22.88 0.86
C SER A 88 -5.50 -22.73 -0.32
N ASP A 89 -5.91 -22.03 -1.36
CA ASP A 89 -5.12 -21.78 -2.56
C ASP A 89 -5.44 -20.42 -3.20
N LEU A 90 -4.45 -19.90 -3.94
CA LEU A 90 -4.54 -18.67 -4.71
C LEU A 90 -3.92 -18.89 -6.08
N ARG A 91 -4.53 -18.32 -7.10
CA ARG A 91 -3.95 -18.28 -8.45
C ARG A 91 -4.07 -16.92 -9.10
N ILE A 92 -3.13 -16.63 -9.99
CA ILE A 92 -3.20 -15.45 -10.86
C ILE A 92 -3.75 -15.92 -12.20
N VAL A 93 -4.79 -15.27 -12.69
CA VAL A 93 -5.43 -15.58 -13.97
C VAL A 93 -5.39 -14.37 -14.90
N THR A 94 -5.27 -14.65 -16.19
CA THR A 94 -5.39 -13.61 -17.23
C THR A 94 -6.86 -13.33 -17.51
N VAL A 95 -7.21 -12.05 -17.60
CA VAL A 95 -8.58 -11.59 -17.84
C VAL A 95 -8.65 -10.93 -19.22
N PRO A 96 -9.63 -11.29 -20.06
CA PRO A 96 -9.84 -10.63 -21.35
C PRO A 96 -10.17 -9.13 -21.18
N GLN A 97 -9.71 -8.30 -22.13
CA GLN A 97 -9.89 -6.85 -22.07
C GLN A 97 -11.36 -6.42 -22.09
N ASP A 98 -12.20 -7.13 -22.84
CA ASP A 98 -13.64 -6.87 -22.93
C ASP A 98 -14.35 -7.09 -21.59
N VAL A 99 -13.93 -8.08 -20.82
CA VAL A 99 -14.43 -8.32 -19.47
C VAL A 99 -14.07 -7.15 -18.55
N ILE A 100 -12.84 -6.65 -18.63
CA ILE A 100 -12.41 -5.52 -17.80
C ILE A 100 -13.16 -4.24 -18.19
N LYS A 101 -13.32 -3.97 -19.48
CA LYS A 101 -14.08 -2.81 -19.95
C LYS A 101 -15.53 -2.78 -19.53
N SER A 102 -16.12 -3.96 -19.26
CA SER A 102 -17.48 -4.04 -18.70
C SER A 102 -17.57 -3.79 -17.19
N ARG A 103 -16.45 -3.92 -16.46
CA ARG A 103 -16.38 -3.82 -14.99
C ARG A 103 -15.78 -2.53 -14.49
N VAL A 104 -14.88 -1.95 -15.26
CA VAL A 104 -14.13 -0.73 -14.88
C VAL A 104 -14.69 0.44 -15.69
N PRO A 105 -14.96 1.61 -15.06
CA PRO A 105 -15.34 2.82 -15.78
C PRO A 105 -14.33 3.18 -16.89
N GLU A 106 -14.84 3.61 -18.04
CA GLU A 106 -14.02 3.87 -19.24
C GLU A 106 -12.90 4.88 -18.98
N ASP A 107 -13.21 5.96 -18.27
CA ASP A 107 -12.24 7.00 -17.89
C ASP A 107 -11.11 6.47 -17.00
N VAL A 108 -11.41 5.53 -16.12
CA VAL A 108 -10.41 4.87 -15.25
C VAL A 108 -9.55 3.92 -16.08
N TYR A 109 -10.16 3.13 -16.97
CA TYR A 109 -9.45 2.22 -17.86
C TYR A 109 -8.48 2.98 -18.76
N ASP A 110 -8.93 4.05 -19.40
CA ASP A 110 -8.12 4.89 -20.30
C ASP A 110 -6.98 5.59 -19.55
N LYS A 111 -7.22 6.03 -18.32
CA LYS A 111 -6.17 6.60 -17.47
C LYS A 111 -5.08 5.59 -17.16
N VAL A 112 -5.43 4.35 -16.85
CA VAL A 112 -4.45 3.28 -16.61
C VAL A 112 -3.61 3.02 -17.84
N LEU A 113 -4.24 2.94 -19.02
CA LEU A 113 -3.51 2.75 -20.29
C LEU A 113 -2.56 3.91 -20.59
N SER A 114 -3.04 5.14 -20.45
CA SER A 114 -2.21 6.35 -20.62
C SER A 114 -1.00 6.37 -19.68
N ASP A 115 -1.18 5.97 -18.42
CA ASP A 115 -0.09 5.88 -17.45
C ASP A 115 0.92 4.78 -17.81
N LEU A 116 0.46 3.63 -18.34
CA LEU A 116 1.33 2.57 -18.85
C LEU A 116 2.17 3.05 -20.02
N GLU A 117 1.55 3.66 -21.02
CA GLU A 117 2.23 4.19 -22.21
C GLU A 117 3.26 5.26 -21.84
N ARG A 118 2.90 6.18 -20.96
CA ARG A 118 3.82 7.20 -20.44
C ARG A 118 5.03 6.61 -19.71
N LYS A 119 4.84 5.54 -18.94
CA LYS A 119 5.93 4.83 -18.28
C LYS A 119 6.77 4.05 -19.29
N LYS A 120 6.14 3.42 -20.29
CA LYS A 120 6.81 2.65 -21.34
C LYS A 120 7.70 3.53 -22.18
N THR A 121 7.26 4.75 -22.52
CA THR A 121 8.08 5.74 -23.23
C THR A 121 9.38 6.07 -22.49
N LYS A 122 9.36 6.07 -21.15
CA LYS A 122 10.56 6.31 -20.32
C LYS A 122 11.45 5.08 -20.19
N LEU A 123 10.88 3.88 -20.30
CA LEU A 123 11.55 2.60 -20.09
C LEU A 123 11.18 1.60 -21.21
N PRO A 124 11.57 1.85 -22.46
CA PRO A 124 11.05 1.13 -23.64
C PRO A 124 11.33 -0.38 -23.61
N ASN A 125 12.47 -0.79 -23.06
CA ASN A 125 12.93 -2.19 -23.07
C ASN A 125 12.60 -2.97 -21.78
N LYS A 126 11.68 -2.44 -20.95
CA LYS A 126 11.28 -3.13 -19.70
C LYS A 126 9.78 -3.37 -19.69
N PRO A 127 9.33 -4.49 -19.12
CA PRO A 127 7.90 -4.66 -18.85
C PRO A 127 7.47 -3.57 -17.86
N ILE A 128 6.29 -3.01 -18.10
CA ILE A 128 5.71 -1.96 -17.26
C ILE A 128 4.40 -2.47 -16.70
N THR A 129 4.24 -2.33 -15.40
CA THR A 129 3.02 -2.74 -14.71
C THR A 129 2.36 -1.53 -14.04
N CYS A 130 1.05 -1.44 -14.18
CA CYS A 130 0.16 -0.61 -13.37
C CYS A 130 -0.83 -1.51 -12.63
N MET A 131 -1.22 -1.09 -11.43
CA MET A 131 -2.22 -1.79 -10.64
C MET A 131 -3.45 -0.92 -10.51
N LEU A 132 -4.60 -1.54 -10.67
CA LEU A 132 -5.90 -0.96 -10.40
C LEU A 132 -6.51 -1.73 -9.23
N ARG A 133 -6.88 -1.00 -8.18
CA ARG A 133 -7.48 -1.55 -6.98
C ARG A 133 -8.72 -0.73 -6.63
N SER A 134 -9.83 -1.39 -6.48
CA SER A 134 -11.03 -0.89 -5.80
C SER A 134 -11.31 -1.74 -4.57
N TYR A 135 -12.40 -1.48 -3.86
CA TYR A 135 -12.72 -2.18 -2.61
C TYR A 135 -12.72 -3.72 -2.76
N LYS A 136 -13.30 -4.23 -3.84
CA LYS A 136 -13.38 -5.69 -4.11
C LYS A 136 -12.89 -6.08 -5.49
N GLU A 137 -12.09 -5.25 -6.12
CA GLU A 137 -11.51 -5.57 -7.41
C GLU A 137 -10.02 -5.26 -7.43
N PHE A 138 -9.28 -6.15 -8.04
CA PHE A 138 -7.84 -6.03 -8.19
C PHE A 138 -7.42 -6.48 -9.57
N TYR A 139 -6.75 -5.61 -10.30
CA TYR A 139 -6.19 -5.92 -11.61
C TYR A 139 -4.77 -5.42 -11.74
N THR A 140 -3.91 -6.19 -12.37
CA THR A 140 -2.61 -5.75 -12.86
C THR A 140 -2.66 -5.64 -14.38
N PHE A 141 -2.26 -4.49 -14.88
CA PHE A 141 -2.12 -4.20 -16.30
C PHE A 141 -0.64 -4.18 -16.63
N GLU A 142 -0.19 -5.08 -17.48
CA GLU A 142 1.20 -5.25 -17.85
C GLU A 142 1.38 -5.04 -19.35
N LEU A 143 2.26 -4.11 -19.73
CA LEU A 143 2.80 -4.07 -21.08
C LEU A 143 4.10 -4.87 -21.09
N ASN A 144 4.09 -6.00 -21.78
CA ASN A 144 5.27 -6.83 -21.93
C ASN A 144 6.34 -6.17 -22.83
N GLU A 145 7.45 -6.85 -23.08
CA GLU A 145 8.52 -6.35 -23.97
C GLU A 145 8.03 -6.09 -25.39
N ASN A 146 7.07 -6.86 -25.88
CA ASN A 146 6.47 -6.74 -27.21
C ASN A 146 5.34 -5.70 -27.30
N ASN A 147 5.09 -4.92 -26.23
CA ASN A 147 3.98 -3.97 -26.09
C ASN A 147 2.58 -4.63 -26.12
N GLU A 148 2.48 -5.91 -25.80
CA GLU A 148 1.20 -6.57 -25.66
C GLU A 148 0.65 -6.29 -24.24
N LEU A 149 -0.63 -5.90 -24.17
CA LEU A 149 -1.33 -5.67 -22.92
C LEU A 149 -1.84 -6.99 -22.34
N ILE A 150 -1.33 -7.32 -21.17
CA ILE A 150 -1.78 -8.48 -20.37
C ILE A 150 -2.44 -7.96 -19.11
N ILE A 151 -3.68 -8.37 -18.87
CA ILE A 151 -4.42 -8.01 -17.66
C ILE A 151 -4.60 -9.26 -16.82
N LYS A 152 -4.24 -9.16 -15.55
CA LYS A 152 -4.30 -10.28 -14.59
C LYS A 152 -5.11 -9.89 -13.36
N THR A 153 -5.75 -10.86 -12.75
CA THR A 153 -6.38 -10.75 -11.44
C THR A 153 -6.01 -11.95 -10.57
N ILE A 154 -6.48 -11.95 -9.34
CA ILE A 154 -6.27 -13.03 -8.39
C ILE A 154 -7.60 -13.71 -8.10
N GLU A 155 -7.56 -15.02 -7.96
CA GLU A 155 -8.69 -15.86 -7.55
C GLU A 155 -8.29 -16.72 -6.36
N PHE A 156 -9.27 -17.06 -5.55
CA PHE A 156 -9.15 -17.74 -4.26
C PHE A 156 -9.93 -19.05 -4.27
N SER A 157 -9.37 -20.11 -3.70
CA SER A 157 -10.08 -21.36 -3.49
C SER A 157 -10.15 -21.69 -2.00
N HIS A 158 -11.30 -22.23 -1.56
CA HIS A 158 -11.55 -22.64 -0.20
C HIS A 158 -11.50 -24.19 -0.09
N GLU A 159 -10.92 -24.71 0.99
CA GLU A 159 -10.96 -26.11 1.43
C GLU A 159 -10.86 -27.19 0.32
N LYS A 160 -9.81 -27.14 -0.50
CA LYS A 160 -9.54 -28.15 -1.55
C LYS A 160 -10.62 -28.29 -2.63
N GLU A 161 -11.53 -27.35 -2.73
CA GLU A 161 -12.47 -27.30 -3.83
C GLU A 161 -11.74 -26.90 -5.12
N SER A 162 -12.17 -27.47 -6.25
CA SER A 162 -11.65 -27.06 -7.58
C SER A 162 -12.27 -25.76 -8.08
N ILE A 163 -13.07 -25.11 -7.25
CA ILE A 163 -13.78 -23.85 -7.57
C ILE A 163 -12.96 -22.69 -7.06
N TYR A 164 -12.78 -21.69 -7.92
CA TYR A 164 -12.09 -20.46 -7.59
C TYR A 164 -13.07 -19.28 -7.63
N PHE A 165 -12.93 -18.39 -6.68
CA PHE A 165 -13.74 -17.21 -6.49
C PHE A 165 -12.88 -15.96 -6.75
N SER A 166 -13.46 -14.96 -7.37
CA SER A 166 -12.86 -13.63 -7.52
C SER A 166 -12.95 -12.85 -6.21
N LEU A 167 -12.15 -11.79 -6.06
CA LEU A 167 -12.14 -10.98 -4.84
C LEU A 167 -13.50 -10.36 -4.50
N ASN A 168 -14.33 -10.06 -5.50
CA ASN A 168 -15.67 -9.50 -5.29
C ASN A 168 -16.68 -10.53 -4.74
N GLU A 169 -16.38 -11.81 -4.86
CA GLU A 169 -17.19 -12.91 -4.31
C GLU A 169 -16.76 -13.23 -2.86
N GLU A 170 -15.61 -12.73 -2.42
CA GLU A 170 -15.12 -12.89 -1.05
C GLU A 170 -15.86 -12.00 -0.06
N SER A 171 -15.82 -12.39 1.22
CA SER A 171 -16.39 -11.59 2.30
C SER A 171 -15.62 -10.27 2.53
N ASP A 172 -16.28 -9.30 3.15
CA ASP A 172 -15.62 -8.05 3.53
C ASP A 172 -14.49 -8.30 4.53
N GLY A 173 -14.66 -9.29 5.41
CA GLY A 173 -13.64 -9.73 6.34
C GLY A 173 -12.41 -10.30 5.61
N THR A 174 -12.61 -11.13 4.59
CA THR A 174 -11.52 -11.65 3.77
C THR A 174 -10.75 -10.52 3.07
N ALA A 175 -11.48 -9.58 2.45
CA ALA A 175 -10.86 -8.42 1.81
C ALA A 175 -10.05 -7.57 2.82
N ARG A 176 -10.58 -7.37 4.02
CA ARG A 176 -9.88 -6.66 5.09
C ARG A 176 -8.62 -7.40 5.57
N ILE A 177 -8.69 -8.72 5.72
CA ILE A 177 -7.51 -9.52 6.09
C ILE A 177 -6.42 -9.40 5.03
N LEU A 178 -6.76 -9.43 3.73
CA LEU A 178 -5.81 -9.24 2.65
C LEU A 178 -5.09 -7.89 2.74
N ASP A 179 -5.82 -6.81 3.03
CA ASP A 179 -5.22 -5.49 3.23
C ASP A 179 -4.27 -5.47 4.44
N LEU A 180 -4.67 -6.06 5.55
CA LEU A 180 -3.83 -6.10 6.77
C LEU A 180 -2.60 -6.99 6.59
N ILE A 181 -2.71 -8.13 5.90
CA ILE A 181 -1.56 -8.98 5.57
C ILE A 181 -0.55 -8.22 4.72
N GLU A 182 -1.00 -7.39 3.78
CA GLU A 182 -0.08 -6.57 3.00
C GLU A 182 0.75 -5.64 3.89
N ILE A 183 0.12 -5.01 4.90
CA ILE A 183 0.86 -4.19 5.86
C ILE A 183 1.92 -5.05 6.57
N LEU A 184 1.53 -6.22 7.06
CA LEU A 184 2.43 -7.12 7.78
C LEU A 184 3.63 -7.56 6.93
N LEU A 185 3.40 -7.94 5.68
CA LEU A 185 4.45 -8.40 4.77
C LEU A 185 5.41 -7.29 4.32
N LYS A 186 4.94 -6.03 4.32
CA LYS A 186 5.72 -4.86 3.92
C LYS A 186 6.37 -4.12 5.09
N ILE A 187 6.20 -4.60 6.30
CA ILE A 187 6.85 -3.98 7.46
C ILE A 187 8.35 -3.92 7.20
N SER A 188 8.88 -2.71 7.12
CA SER A 188 10.30 -2.43 7.10
C SER A 188 10.72 -1.86 8.46
N ASP A 189 12.02 -1.91 8.73
CA ASP A 189 12.58 -1.47 10.00
C ASP A 189 12.26 -0.01 10.33
N ASN A 190 12.10 0.29 11.61
CA ASN A 190 11.90 1.64 12.15
C ASN A 190 10.65 2.36 11.59
N LYS A 191 9.54 1.64 11.45
CA LYS A 191 8.25 2.22 11.05
C LYS A 191 7.33 2.41 12.24
N THR A 192 6.41 3.36 12.10
CA THR A 192 5.25 3.53 12.97
C THR A 192 4.01 3.36 12.11
N LEU A 193 3.20 2.38 12.44
CA LEU A 193 1.95 2.08 11.73
C LEU A 193 0.78 2.52 12.62
N ILE A 194 -0.11 3.32 12.06
CA ILE A 194 -1.38 3.68 12.69
C ILE A 194 -2.47 3.02 11.87
N ILE A 195 -3.27 2.16 12.49
CA ILE A 195 -4.40 1.49 11.84
C ILE A 195 -5.67 1.85 12.59
N ASP A 196 -6.51 2.62 11.93
CA ASP A 196 -7.80 3.03 12.46
C ASP A 196 -8.86 1.96 12.19
N GLU A 197 -9.69 1.65 13.20
CA GLU A 197 -10.69 0.57 13.17
C GLU A 197 -10.09 -0.75 12.65
N ILE A 198 -9.07 -1.28 13.33
CA ILE A 198 -8.39 -2.52 12.90
C ILE A 198 -9.35 -3.71 12.82
N ASP A 199 -10.34 -3.75 13.70
CA ASP A 199 -11.34 -4.81 13.85
C ASP A 199 -12.52 -4.68 12.87
N ARG A 200 -12.58 -3.63 12.08
CA ARG A 200 -13.65 -3.42 11.11
C ARG A 200 -13.82 -4.62 10.18
N CYS A 201 -15.05 -5.14 10.10
CA CYS A 201 -15.41 -6.32 9.34
C CYS A 201 -14.74 -7.63 9.79
N LEU A 202 -14.03 -7.64 10.92
CA LEU A 202 -13.33 -8.80 11.43
C LEU A 202 -14.00 -9.37 12.69
N HIS A 203 -13.92 -10.69 12.84
CA HIS A 203 -14.28 -11.33 14.09
C HIS A 203 -13.17 -11.06 15.13
N PRO A 204 -13.51 -10.80 16.42
CA PRO A 204 -12.51 -10.49 17.47
C PRO A 204 -11.35 -11.48 17.56
N VAL A 205 -11.60 -12.76 17.36
CA VAL A 205 -10.55 -13.80 17.36
C VAL A 205 -9.54 -13.58 16.25
N ILE A 206 -10.00 -13.15 15.06
CA ILE A 206 -9.11 -12.87 13.92
C ILE A 206 -8.31 -11.62 14.17
N THR A 207 -8.94 -10.58 14.70
CA THR A 207 -8.26 -9.33 15.10
C THR A 207 -7.14 -9.60 16.09
N THR A 208 -7.40 -10.40 17.13
CA THR A 208 -6.38 -10.80 18.11
C THR A 208 -5.20 -11.52 17.44
N ARG A 209 -5.47 -12.49 16.56
CA ARG A 209 -4.41 -13.22 15.86
C ARG A 209 -3.56 -12.32 14.96
N ILE A 210 -4.18 -11.37 14.28
CA ILE A 210 -3.45 -10.40 13.44
C ILE A 210 -2.53 -9.53 14.32
N ILE A 211 -3.02 -9.05 15.45
CA ILE A 211 -2.23 -8.26 16.40
C ILE A 211 -1.05 -9.08 16.93
N GLU A 212 -1.28 -10.34 17.36
CA GLU A 212 -0.22 -11.23 17.83
C GLU A 212 0.85 -11.48 16.76
N LEU A 213 0.44 -11.71 15.50
CA LEU A 213 1.35 -11.87 14.38
C LEU A 213 2.17 -10.60 14.14
N PHE A 214 1.49 -9.44 14.20
CA PHE A 214 2.15 -8.14 14.08
C PHE A 214 3.22 -7.95 15.17
N LEU A 215 2.88 -8.21 16.43
CA LEU A 215 3.80 -8.01 17.54
C LEU A 215 5.09 -8.84 17.41
N LYS A 216 4.98 -10.07 16.89
CA LYS A 216 6.16 -10.91 16.61
C LYS A 216 7.08 -10.27 15.57
N ILE A 217 6.51 -9.76 14.48
CA ILE A 217 7.28 -9.13 13.41
C ILE A 217 7.86 -7.78 13.87
N ALA A 218 7.08 -7.02 14.64
CA ALA A 218 7.46 -5.69 15.11
C ALA A 218 8.65 -5.72 16.07
N GLU A 219 8.74 -6.73 16.94
CA GLU A 219 9.86 -6.92 17.86
C GLU A 219 11.19 -7.07 17.11
N GLU A 220 11.22 -7.88 16.05
CA GLU A 220 12.40 -8.10 15.22
C GLU A 220 12.81 -6.86 14.39
N ARG A 221 11.86 -5.99 14.06
CA ARG A 221 12.04 -4.88 13.12
C ARG A 221 12.02 -3.49 13.74
N ASN A 222 11.98 -3.39 15.07
CA ASN A 222 11.86 -2.10 15.78
C ASN A 222 10.72 -1.23 15.21
N THR A 223 9.56 -1.84 15.01
CA THR A 223 8.37 -1.19 14.42
C THR A 223 7.28 -1.04 15.48
N GLN A 224 6.62 0.11 15.51
CA GLN A 224 5.54 0.42 16.43
C GLN A 224 4.18 0.29 15.73
N LEU A 225 3.20 -0.27 16.46
CA LEU A 225 1.80 -0.32 16.05
C LEU A 225 0.95 0.53 16.99
N ILE A 226 0.14 1.41 16.42
CA ILE A 226 -0.91 2.17 17.10
C ILE A 226 -2.23 1.78 16.44
N ILE A 227 -3.19 1.33 17.23
CA ILE A 227 -4.49 0.87 16.70
C ILE A 227 -5.63 1.55 17.44
N THR A 228 -6.75 1.75 16.72
CA THR A 228 -8.07 2.02 17.30
C THR A 228 -9.02 0.86 17.00
N SER A 229 -10.07 0.74 17.76
CA SER A 229 -11.13 -0.27 17.63
C SER A 229 -12.49 0.35 18.01
#